data_7640e4e39c40d4c4c3b9a02aadaac399
#
_entry.id   7640e4e39c40d4c4c3b9a02aadaac399
#
_cell.length_a   1.000
_cell.length_b   1.000
_cell.length_c   1.000
_cell.angle_alpha   90.00
_cell.angle_beta   90.00
_cell.angle_gamma   90.00
#
_symmetry.space_group_name_H-M   'P 1'
#
loop_
_entity.id
_entity.type
_entity.pdbx_description
1 polymer ?
#
loop_
_entity_poly.entity_id
_entity_poly.type
_entity_poly.pdbx_seq_one_letter_code
_entity_poly.pdbx_strand_id
1 'polypeptide(L)'
;MKTIITQSLKKSYSYQEYRNQVSTLLKEGKSTGNEQSADLTHYSELNEVRMNRLDKTMVVPAENIKRLQAINSEMIWLVISEGWCGDAAQILPIINKMAEQSEKIDLKIVFRDENEELMDLFLTNGTKS
;
A
#
# COMPACT_ATOMS: atom_id res chain seq x y z
N MET A 1 2.30 18.32 -10.49
CA MET A 1 1.76 17.41 -9.47
C MET A 1 0.53 16.67 -9.94
N LYS A 2 -0.51 17.36 -10.38
CA LYS A 2 -1.76 16.72 -10.82
C LYS A 2 -1.56 15.70 -11.95
N THR A 3 -0.75 16.02 -12.96
CA THR A 3 -0.45 15.12 -14.08
C THR A 3 0.31 13.88 -13.62
N ILE A 4 1.27 14.04 -12.70
CA ILE A 4 2.07 12.94 -12.14
C ILE A 4 1.16 11.99 -11.37
N ILE A 5 0.26 12.54 -10.54
CA ILE A 5 -0.70 11.74 -9.76
C ILE A 5 -1.62 10.97 -10.71
N THR A 6 -2.15 11.63 -11.75
CA THR A 6 -3.03 10.98 -12.73
C THR A 6 -2.32 9.82 -13.43
N GLN A 7 -1.06 10.00 -13.82
CA GLN A 7 -0.27 8.94 -14.46
C GLN A 7 -0.04 7.77 -13.51
N SER A 8 0.28 8.07 -12.25
CA SER A 8 0.49 7.02 -11.24
C SER A 8 -0.78 6.24 -10.95
N LEU A 9 -1.93 6.90 -10.93
CA LEU A 9 -3.21 6.23 -10.72
C LEU A 9 -3.49 5.19 -11.82
N LYS A 10 -3.01 5.41 -13.03
CA LYS A 10 -3.13 4.44 -14.13
C LYS A 10 -2.31 3.17 -13.91
N LYS A 11 -1.31 3.24 -13.05
CA LYS A 11 -0.44 2.11 -12.68
C LYS A 11 -0.74 1.61 -11.27
N SER A 12 -1.86 2.01 -10.69
CA SER A 12 -2.19 1.66 -9.32
C SER A 12 -2.82 0.28 -9.22
N TYR A 13 -2.74 -0.27 -8.02
CA TYR A 13 -3.28 -1.57 -7.67
C TYR A 13 -4.29 -1.41 -6.53
N SER A 14 -5.32 -2.26 -6.52
CA SER A 14 -6.12 -2.43 -5.32
C SER A 14 -5.26 -3.12 -4.25
N TYR A 15 -5.73 -3.15 -3.00
CA TYR A 15 -5.02 -3.86 -1.95
C TYR A 15 -4.83 -5.34 -2.30
N GLN A 16 -5.86 -6.00 -2.82
CA GLN A 16 -5.76 -7.41 -3.18
C GLN A 16 -4.79 -7.64 -4.35
N GLU A 17 -4.82 -6.78 -5.35
CA GLU A 17 -3.87 -6.86 -6.48
C GLU A 17 -2.44 -6.64 -6.01
N TYR A 18 -2.23 -5.66 -5.11
CA TYR A 18 -0.93 -5.41 -4.49
C TYR A 18 -0.42 -6.66 -3.75
N ARG A 19 -1.28 -7.27 -2.91
CA ARG A 19 -0.92 -8.46 -2.17
C ARG A 19 -0.59 -9.63 -3.10
N ASN A 20 -1.36 -9.79 -4.17
CA ASN A 20 -1.12 -10.84 -5.16
C ASN A 20 0.21 -10.63 -5.90
N GLN A 21 0.54 -9.39 -6.24
CA GLN A 21 1.79 -9.06 -6.91
C GLN A 21 3.00 -9.40 -6.02
N VAL A 22 2.94 -9.03 -4.76
CA VAL A 22 3.99 -9.35 -3.78
C VAL A 22 4.13 -10.86 -3.62
N SER A 23 3.03 -11.58 -3.43
CA SER A 23 3.04 -13.04 -3.28
C SER A 23 3.62 -13.75 -4.49
N THR A 24 3.26 -13.31 -5.69
CA THR A 24 3.75 -13.90 -6.93
C THR A 24 5.26 -13.74 -7.05
N LEU A 25 5.77 -12.55 -6.75
CA LEU A 25 7.22 -12.31 -6.78
C LEU A 25 7.95 -13.14 -5.74
N LEU A 26 7.40 -13.28 -4.53
CA LEU A 26 8.01 -14.12 -3.50
C LEU A 26 8.10 -15.59 -3.90
N LYS A 27 7.11 -16.12 -4.63
CA LYS A 27 7.17 -17.49 -5.17
C LYS A 27 8.30 -17.65 -6.16
N GLU A 28 8.70 -16.59 -6.82
CA GLU A 28 9.83 -16.56 -7.75
C GLU A 28 11.16 -16.23 -7.05
N GLY A 29 11.16 -16.06 -5.75
CA GLY A 29 12.35 -15.68 -4.97
C GLY A 29 12.74 -14.22 -5.12
N LYS A 30 11.77 -13.35 -5.44
CA LYS A 30 12.01 -11.94 -5.71
C LYS A 30 11.22 -11.05 -4.76
N SER A 31 11.71 -9.83 -4.53
CA SER A 31 10.95 -8.75 -3.91
C SER A 31 10.48 -7.76 -4.98
N THR A 32 9.61 -6.84 -4.58
CA THR A 32 9.23 -5.72 -5.45
C THR A 32 10.38 -4.73 -5.60
N GLY A 33 10.31 -3.89 -6.62
CA GLY A 33 11.26 -2.82 -6.82
C GLY A 33 12.44 -3.20 -7.69
N ASN A 34 13.27 -2.18 -7.97
CA ASN A 34 14.41 -2.31 -8.88
C ASN A 34 15.60 -3.02 -8.23
N GLU A 35 15.75 -2.90 -6.91
CA GLU A 35 16.83 -3.54 -6.19
C GLU A 35 16.41 -4.95 -5.76
N GLN A 36 17.25 -5.93 -6.01
CA GLN A 36 17.04 -7.30 -5.61
C GLN A 36 18.17 -7.74 -4.68
N SER A 37 17.82 -8.26 -3.53
CA SER A 37 18.77 -8.81 -2.57
C SER A 37 18.09 -9.87 -1.72
N ALA A 38 18.89 -10.76 -1.12
CA ALA A 38 18.36 -11.75 -0.18
C ALA A 38 17.68 -11.08 1.01
N ASP A 39 18.22 -9.95 1.48
CA ASP A 39 17.64 -9.20 2.60
C ASP A 39 16.26 -8.64 2.26
N LEU A 40 16.10 -8.00 1.10
CA LEU A 40 14.81 -7.45 0.69
C LEU A 40 13.76 -8.54 0.49
N THR A 41 14.16 -9.66 -0.07
CA THR A 41 13.26 -10.82 -0.22
C THR A 41 12.84 -11.34 1.15
N HIS A 42 13.78 -11.46 2.08
CA HIS A 42 13.50 -11.89 3.44
C HIS A 42 12.54 -10.94 4.16
N TYR A 43 12.76 -9.64 4.07
CA TYR A 43 11.84 -8.64 4.65
C TYR A 43 10.44 -8.75 4.03
N SER A 44 10.37 -8.98 2.73
CA SER A 44 9.09 -9.17 2.05
C SER A 44 8.34 -10.39 2.56
N GLU A 45 9.04 -11.48 2.83
CA GLU A 45 8.46 -12.70 3.43
C GLU A 45 7.90 -12.43 4.82
N LEU A 46 8.68 -11.74 5.66
CA LEU A 46 8.23 -11.36 7.00
C LEU A 46 6.99 -10.45 6.93
N ASN A 47 7.01 -9.50 6.03
CA ASN A 47 5.92 -8.56 5.86
C ASN A 47 4.64 -9.25 5.39
N GLU A 48 4.75 -10.25 4.51
CA GLU A 48 3.59 -11.01 4.05
C GLU A 48 2.92 -11.75 5.21
N VAL A 49 3.71 -12.35 6.09
CA VAL A 49 3.19 -13.01 7.30
C VAL A 49 2.48 -12.01 8.21
N ARG A 50 3.09 -10.83 8.43
CA ARG A 50 2.50 -9.76 9.24
C ARG A 50 1.19 -9.27 8.68
N MET A 51 1.15 -9.04 7.37
CA MET A 51 -0.05 -8.55 6.69
C MET A 51 -1.16 -9.59 6.71
N ASN A 52 -0.83 -10.87 6.52
CA ASN A 52 -1.81 -11.97 6.63
C ASN A 52 -2.45 -12.00 8.01
N ARG A 53 -1.63 -11.83 9.06
CA ARG A 53 -2.15 -11.80 10.43
C ARG A 53 -3.07 -10.61 10.67
N LEU A 54 -2.64 -9.42 10.25
CA LEU A 54 -3.45 -8.21 10.41
C LEU A 54 -4.76 -8.28 9.62
N ASP A 55 -4.74 -8.85 8.43
CA ASP A 55 -5.95 -9.06 7.63
C ASP A 55 -6.98 -9.91 8.37
N LYS A 56 -6.51 -10.88 9.16
CA LYS A 56 -7.38 -11.79 9.92
C LYS A 56 -7.84 -11.20 11.25
N THR A 57 -6.99 -10.43 11.92
CA THR A 57 -7.21 -10.05 13.32
C THR A 57 -7.60 -8.59 13.51
N MET A 58 -7.27 -7.71 12.57
CA MET A 58 -7.55 -6.29 12.71
C MET A 58 -9.04 -6.01 12.57
N VAL A 59 -9.59 -5.29 13.55
CA VAL A 59 -10.99 -4.85 13.55
C VAL A 59 -11.02 -3.34 13.70
N VAL A 60 -11.77 -2.67 12.83
CA VAL A 60 -11.97 -1.22 12.94
C VAL A 60 -12.95 -0.94 14.08
N PRO A 61 -12.61 -0.08 15.05
CA PRO A 61 -13.53 0.25 16.14
C PRO A 61 -14.85 0.82 15.61
N ALA A 62 -15.96 0.49 16.29
CA ALA A 62 -17.30 0.89 15.87
C ALA A 62 -17.45 2.41 15.68
N GLU A 63 -16.81 3.19 16.54
CA GLU A 63 -16.82 4.66 16.44
C GLU A 63 -16.17 5.14 15.14
N ASN A 64 -15.07 4.51 14.76
CA ASN A 64 -14.36 4.84 13.53
C ASN A 64 -15.16 4.41 12.29
N ILE A 65 -15.84 3.28 12.35
CA ILE A 65 -16.73 2.83 11.27
C ILE A 65 -17.81 3.88 11.01
N LYS A 66 -18.43 4.41 12.07
CA LYS A 66 -19.45 5.46 11.94
C LYS A 66 -18.90 6.70 11.24
N ARG A 67 -17.68 7.13 11.63
CA ARG A 67 -17.04 8.30 11.02
C ARG A 67 -16.73 8.08 9.55
N LEU A 68 -16.24 6.89 9.19
CA LEU A 68 -15.93 6.54 7.82
C LEU A 68 -17.19 6.47 6.95
N GLN A 69 -18.26 5.90 7.48
CA GLN A 69 -19.54 5.79 6.78
C GLN A 69 -20.24 7.16 6.63
N ALA A 70 -19.88 8.13 7.45
CA ALA A 70 -20.41 9.49 7.36
C ALA A 70 -19.75 10.32 6.25
N ILE A 71 -18.68 9.83 5.65
CA ILE A 71 -18.03 10.50 4.52
C ILE A 71 -19.00 10.56 3.35
N ASN A 72 -19.25 11.75 2.84
CA ASN A 72 -20.25 11.96 1.78
C ASN A 72 -19.68 12.41 0.43
N SER A 73 -18.37 12.55 0.34
CA SER A 73 -17.67 12.90 -0.90
C SER A 73 -16.73 11.76 -1.30
N GLU A 74 -16.67 11.48 -2.59
CA GLU A 74 -15.73 10.48 -3.10
C GLU A 74 -14.30 10.93 -2.90
N MET A 75 -13.44 10.00 -2.47
CA MET A 75 -12.01 10.28 -2.29
C MET A 75 -11.18 9.08 -2.68
N ILE A 76 -9.97 9.36 -3.13
CA ILE A 76 -8.98 8.35 -3.43
C ILE A 76 -7.88 8.45 -2.37
N TRP A 77 -7.60 7.35 -1.70
CA TRP A 77 -6.43 7.22 -0.84
C TRP A 77 -5.31 6.59 -1.65
N LEU A 78 -4.32 7.40 -2.00
CA LEU A 78 -3.17 6.94 -2.78
C LEU A 78 -2.00 6.67 -1.86
N VAL A 79 -1.50 5.45 -1.89
CA VAL A 79 -0.39 5.00 -1.04
C VAL A 79 0.79 4.58 -1.92
N ILE A 80 1.98 5.06 -1.58
CA ILE A 80 3.24 4.65 -2.22
C ILE A 80 3.89 3.60 -1.31
N SER A 81 4.20 2.43 -1.84
CA SER A 81 4.72 1.32 -1.05
C SER A 81 5.71 0.46 -1.82
N GLU A 82 6.36 -0.42 -1.10
CA GLU A 82 7.11 -1.57 -1.62
C GLU A 82 6.87 -2.76 -0.69
N GLY A 83 6.94 -3.98 -1.25
CA GLY A 83 6.66 -5.19 -0.47
C GLY A 83 7.62 -5.43 0.68
N TRP A 84 8.85 -4.91 0.57
CA TRP A 84 9.87 -5.02 1.62
C TRP A 84 9.75 -3.95 2.71
N CYS A 85 8.86 -2.97 2.56
CA CYS A 85 8.72 -1.87 3.51
C CYS A 85 7.97 -2.33 4.77
N GLY A 86 8.66 -2.33 5.92
CA GLY A 86 8.09 -2.76 7.19
C GLY A 86 6.96 -1.87 7.69
N ASP A 87 7.06 -0.56 7.49
CA ASP A 87 5.99 0.37 7.87
C ASP A 87 4.72 0.11 7.08
N ALA A 88 4.85 -0.14 5.78
CA ALA A 88 3.70 -0.46 4.94
C ALA A 88 3.03 -1.77 5.40
N ALA A 89 3.81 -2.76 5.80
CA ALA A 89 3.28 -4.03 6.29
C ALA A 89 2.44 -3.87 7.55
N GLN A 90 2.78 -2.90 8.40
CA GLN A 90 2.03 -2.64 9.63
C GLN A 90 0.81 -1.75 9.40
N ILE A 91 0.83 -0.89 8.40
CA ILE A 91 -0.17 0.15 8.20
C ILE A 91 -1.18 -0.18 7.10
N LEU A 92 -0.72 -0.73 5.97
CA LEU A 92 -1.59 -0.97 4.82
C LEU A 92 -2.80 -1.85 5.12
N PRO A 93 -2.68 -2.96 5.85
CA PRO A 93 -3.87 -3.75 6.20
C PRO A 93 -4.91 -2.95 6.98
N ILE A 94 -4.46 -2.06 7.85
CA ILE A 94 -5.33 -1.20 8.65
C ILE A 94 -6.04 -0.19 7.74
N ILE A 95 -5.28 0.48 6.88
CA ILE A 95 -5.82 1.43 5.92
C ILE A 95 -6.85 0.76 5.00
N ASN A 96 -6.56 -0.45 4.55
CA ASN A 96 -7.49 -1.20 3.70
C ASN A 96 -8.80 -1.50 4.42
N LYS A 97 -8.72 -1.95 5.68
CA LYS A 97 -9.93 -2.22 6.47
C LYS A 97 -10.75 -0.96 6.71
N MET A 98 -10.09 0.17 6.90
CA MET A 98 -10.77 1.45 7.02
C MET A 98 -11.45 1.85 5.70
N ALA A 99 -10.76 1.70 4.58
CA ALA A 99 -11.31 2.02 3.27
C ALA A 99 -12.53 1.15 2.93
N GLU A 100 -12.53 -0.12 3.34
CA GLU A 100 -13.64 -1.04 3.13
C GLU A 100 -14.93 -0.60 3.84
N GLN A 101 -14.85 0.27 4.85
CA GLN A 101 -16.00 0.74 5.60
C GLN A 101 -16.80 1.81 4.88
N SER A 102 -16.32 2.35 3.76
CA SER A 102 -17.00 3.40 3.02
C SER A 102 -16.93 3.14 1.51
N GLU A 103 -18.08 3.19 0.86
CA GLU A 103 -18.15 3.11 -0.61
C GLU A 103 -17.55 4.34 -1.29
N LYS A 104 -17.34 5.42 -0.53
CA LYS A 104 -16.79 6.68 -1.05
C LYS A 104 -15.28 6.69 -1.12
N ILE A 105 -14.62 5.73 -0.45
CA ILE A 105 -13.16 5.66 -0.39
C ILE A 105 -12.66 4.60 -1.37
N ASP A 106 -11.77 5.01 -2.26
CA ASP A 106 -11.10 4.12 -3.21
C ASP A 106 -9.61 4.07 -2.85
N LEU A 107 -9.15 2.94 -2.31
CA LEU A 107 -7.75 2.76 -1.95
C LEU A 107 -6.96 2.31 -3.18
N LYS A 108 -5.95 3.09 -3.53
CA LYS A 108 -5.06 2.82 -4.65
C LYS A 108 -3.62 2.76 -4.14
N ILE A 109 -2.91 1.69 -4.50
CA ILE A 109 -1.53 1.49 -4.09
C ILE A 109 -0.64 1.50 -5.32
N VAL A 110 0.47 2.21 -5.25
CA VAL A 110 1.47 2.25 -6.31
C VAL A 110 2.83 1.84 -5.75
N PHE A 111 3.63 1.18 -6.56
CA PHE A 111 5.00 0.83 -6.17
C PHE A 111 5.92 2.03 -6.38
N ARG A 112 6.76 2.29 -5.38
CA ARG A 112 7.69 3.42 -5.37
C ARG A 112 8.58 3.43 -6.61
N ASP A 113 9.17 2.29 -6.95
CA ASP A 113 10.14 2.20 -8.04
C ASP A 113 9.50 2.23 -9.42
N GLU A 114 8.17 2.03 -9.51
CA GLU A 114 7.41 2.23 -10.75
C GLU A 114 6.90 3.67 -10.89
N ASN A 115 7.06 4.49 -9.86
CA ASN A 115 6.49 5.84 -9.78
C ASN A 115 7.47 6.82 -9.15
N GLU A 116 8.68 6.91 -9.71
CA GLU A 116 9.75 7.74 -9.14
C GLU A 116 9.40 9.23 -9.12
N GLU A 117 8.76 9.73 -10.17
CA GLU A 117 8.33 11.14 -10.21
C GLU A 117 7.33 11.45 -9.09
N LEU A 118 6.42 10.52 -8.81
CA LEU A 118 5.48 10.69 -7.71
C LEU A 118 6.21 10.65 -6.37
N MET A 119 7.13 9.70 -6.18
CA MET A 119 7.92 9.60 -4.96
C MET A 119 8.71 10.88 -4.69
N ASP A 120 9.28 11.47 -5.73
CA ASP A 120 10.06 12.70 -5.61
C ASP A 120 9.24 13.89 -5.08
N LEU A 121 7.92 13.86 -5.20
CA LEU A 121 7.03 14.88 -4.64
C LEU A 121 6.86 14.77 -3.12
N PHE A 122 7.21 13.63 -2.54
CA PHE A 122 6.92 13.32 -1.13
C PHE A 122 8.16 12.93 -0.34
N LEU A 123 9.33 13.43 -0.74
CA LEU A 123 10.58 13.16 -0.02
C LEU A 123 10.60 13.95 1.30
N THR A 124 11.26 13.38 2.30
CA THR A 124 11.54 14.05 3.56
C THR A 124 13.01 14.48 3.55
N ASN A 125 13.26 15.80 3.56
CA ASN A 125 14.62 16.35 3.46
C ASN A 125 15.41 15.79 2.26
N GLY A 126 14.72 15.61 1.12
CA GLY A 126 15.32 15.06 -0.09
C GLY A 126 15.56 13.56 -0.07
N THR A 127 15.06 12.85 0.94
CA THR A 127 15.31 11.41 1.12
C THR A 127 14.00 10.64 1.11
N LYS A 128 14.01 9.47 0.45
CA LYS A 128 12.90 8.52 0.48
C LYS A 128 12.75 7.91 1.88
N SER A 129 11.49 7.69 2.28
CA SER A 129 11.21 6.95 3.51
C SER A 129 11.24 5.46 3.29
#